data_c38ad63793a1502d8c608433aabddec9
#
_entry.id   c38ad63793a1502d8c608433aabddec9
#
_cell.length_a   1.000
_cell.length_b   1.000
_cell.length_c   1.000
_cell.angle_alpha   90.00
_cell.angle_beta   90.00
_cell.angle_gamma   90.00
#
_symmetry.space_group_name_H-M   'P 1'
#
loop_
_entity.id
_entity.type
_entity.pdbx_description
1 polymer ?
#
loop_
_entity_poly.entity_id
_entity_poly.type
_entity_poly.pdbx_seq_one_letter_code
_entity_poly.pdbx_strand_id
1 'polypeptide(L)'
;MDLVKKIKSNLRLTVQIVFTALTNGYFLGFAKGKIYQGDSKQLCVPGLNCYSCPGAVGSCPIGSLQAVLGSRNFKFSFYIIGFLMMIGAFIGRFVCGWLCPFGLVQDLLYKIPGIKKIKKVIFDKQLRYLKYIILVVFVIIMPLTLTNYAGDGNPWFCKLICPSGTLFAGIPLVSMNSSLRRIIGPLFTWKVFILVSTVILSIKIYRPFCKYLCPLGGIYGLFNNYSLYKYEVDYDKCTKCGLCEKKCDMNVAAYKTPNSAECIRCGKCIEVCPKKAISTTFSKSQKPNCNSNCIYSLN
;
A
#
# COMPACT_ATOMS: atom_id res chain seq x y z
N MET A 1 -13.64 16.24 22.82
CA MET A 1 -12.53 15.37 22.37
C MET A 1 -12.94 14.46 21.22
N ASP A 2 -14.21 14.07 21.12
CA ASP A 2 -14.70 13.18 20.05
C ASP A 2 -14.87 13.85 18.69
N LEU A 3 -15.18 15.15 18.64
CA LEU A 3 -15.35 15.89 17.39
C LEU A 3 -14.06 15.97 16.58
N VAL A 4 -12.93 16.24 17.22
CA VAL A 4 -11.61 16.30 16.56
C VAL A 4 -11.15 14.93 16.07
N LYS A 5 -11.45 13.85 16.80
CA LYS A 5 -11.20 12.46 16.34
C LYS A 5 -12.05 12.12 15.12
N LYS A 6 -13.30 12.53 15.10
CA LYS A 6 -14.22 12.31 13.98
C LYS A 6 -13.78 13.09 12.75
N ILE A 7 -13.33 14.33 12.90
CA ILE A 7 -12.79 15.17 11.81
C ILE A 7 -11.50 14.55 11.21
N LYS A 8 -10.51 14.13 12.03
CA LYS A 8 -9.28 13.51 11.52
C LYS A 8 -9.49 12.14 10.86
N SER A 9 -10.38 11.32 11.42
CA SER A 9 -10.78 10.05 10.79
C SER A 9 -11.47 10.28 9.45
N ASN A 10 -12.30 11.31 9.36
CA ASN A 10 -12.98 11.71 8.14
C ASN A 10 -11.98 12.30 7.13
N LEU A 11 -11.01 13.12 7.57
CA LEU A 11 -9.99 13.71 6.69
C LEU A 11 -9.19 12.63 5.96
N ARG A 12 -8.73 11.60 6.67
CA ARG A 12 -8.01 10.50 6.04
C ARG A 12 -8.87 9.79 4.99
N LEU A 13 -10.12 9.47 5.32
CA LEU A 13 -11.04 8.83 4.41
C LEU A 13 -11.33 9.72 3.18
N THR A 14 -11.55 11.01 3.41
CA THR A 14 -11.77 12.00 2.34
C THR A 14 -10.58 12.07 1.40
N VAL A 15 -9.36 12.18 1.92
CA VAL A 15 -8.13 12.20 1.11
C VAL A 15 -8.01 10.90 0.29
N GLN A 16 -8.28 9.73 0.87
CA GLN A 16 -8.25 8.46 0.15
C GLN A 16 -9.29 8.42 -0.98
N ILE A 17 -10.52 8.88 -0.73
CA ILE A 17 -11.60 8.90 -1.73
C ILE A 17 -11.24 9.88 -2.87
N VAL A 18 -10.85 11.10 -2.52
CA VAL A 18 -10.49 12.13 -3.52
C VAL A 18 -9.31 11.66 -4.37
N PHE A 19 -8.26 11.12 -3.75
CA PHE A 19 -7.12 10.61 -4.50
C PHE A 19 -7.46 9.41 -5.39
N THR A 20 -8.32 8.50 -4.88
CA THR A 20 -8.83 7.37 -5.68
C THR A 20 -9.64 7.87 -6.87
N ALA A 21 -10.51 8.86 -6.67
CA ALA A 21 -11.31 9.46 -7.75
C ALA A 21 -10.43 10.16 -8.79
N LEU A 22 -9.41 10.91 -8.36
CA LEU A 22 -8.47 11.57 -9.27
C LEU A 22 -7.65 10.57 -10.08
N THR A 23 -7.14 9.52 -9.46
CA THR A 23 -6.31 8.52 -10.14
C THR A 23 -7.10 7.54 -11.01
N ASN A 24 -8.43 7.45 -10.81
CA ASN A 24 -9.35 6.63 -11.59
C ASN A 24 -10.50 7.44 -12.20
N GLY A 25 -10.22 8.69 -12.58
CA GLY A 25 -11.22 9.68 -13.01
C GLY A 25 -11.80 9.46 -14.40
N TYR A 26 -11.32 8.49 -15.18
CA TYR A 26 -11.86 8.24 -16.51
C TYR A 26 -13.10 7.33 -16.46
N PHE A 27 -14.22 7.89 -15.98
CA PHE A 27 -15.49 7.15 -15.83
C PHE A 27 -16.06 6.64 -17.15
N LEU A 28 -15.79 7.33 -18.29
CA LEU A 28 -16.20 6.87 -19.61
C LEU A 28 -15.59 5.51 -19.98
N GLY A 29 -14.43 5.17 -19.44
CA GLY A 29 -13.82 3.86 -19.62
C GLY A 29 -14.68 2.72 -19.07
N PHE A 30 -15.32 2.94 -17.92
CA PHE A 30 -16.27 1.99 -17.36
C PHE A 30 -17.53 1.88 -18.23
N ALA A 31 -18.08 3.00 -18.71
CA ALA A 31 -19.28 2.97 -19.56
C ALA A 31 -19.04 2.29 -20.91
N LYS A 32 -17.85 2.45 -21.50
CA LYS A 32 -17.50 1.90 -22.82
C LYS A 32 -16.78 0.54 -22.75
N GLY A 33 -16.45 0.04 -21.58
CA GLY A 33 -15.64 -1.19 -21.40
C GLY A 33 -14.25 -1.11 -22.04
N LYS A 34 -13.68 0.10 -22.18
CA LYS A 34 -12.38 0.34 -22.80
C LYS A 34 -11.38 0.90 -21.79
N ILE A 35 -10.13 0.47 -21.89
CA ILE A 35 -9.03 0.97 -21.07
C ILE A 35 -8.61 2.35 -21.61
N TYR A 36 -8.38 3.31 -20.70
CA TYR A 36 -7.83 4.61 -21.05
C TYR A 36 -6.43 4.47 -21.66
N GLN A 37 -6.15 5.16 -22.76
CA GLN A 37 -4.90 5.11 -23.53
C GLN A 37 -4.21 6.48 -23.68
N GLY A 38 -4.59 7.48 -22.87
CA GLY A 38 -3.98 8.81 -22.92
C GLY A 38 -2.55 8.83 -22.33
N ASP A 39 -1.80 9.88 -22.66
CA ASP A 39 -0.37 10.04 -22.28
C ASP A 39 -0.15 10.06 -20.77
N SER A 40 -1.14 10.51 -19.99
CA SER A 40 -1.06 10.49 -18.52
C SER A 40 -0.85 9.09 -17.94
N LYS A 41 -1.16 8.02 -18.70
CA LYS A 41 -0.95 6.63 -18.28
C LYS A 41 0.54 6.25 -18.18
N GLN A 42 1.41 7.01 -18.80
CA GLN A 42 2.87 6.85 -18.68
C GLN A 42 3.36 7.28 -17.29
N LEU A 43 2.59 8.14 -16.59
CA LEU A 43 2.93 8.59 -15.25
C LEU A 43 2.55 7.53 -14.21
N CYS A 44 3.48 7.22 -13.30
CA CYS A 44 3.21 6.35 -12.18
C CYS A 44 2.45 7.08 -11.07
N VAL A 45 1.45 6.42 -10.50
CA VAL A 45 0.79 6.87 -9.26
C VAL A 45 1.38 6.13 -8.06
N PRO A 46 1.54 6.77 -6.91
CA PRO A 46 2.28 6.18 -5.78
C PRO A 46 1.58 4.98 -5.12
N GLY A 47 0.29 4.78 -5.38
CA GLY A 47 -0.53 3.70 -4.82
C GLY A 47 -0.62 2.45 -5.70
N LEU A 48 -1.24 1.40 -5.16
CA LEU A 48 -1.57 0.20 -5.92
C LEU A 48 -2.81 0.47 -6.79
N ASN A 49 -2.60 0.97 -8.00
CA ASN A 49 -3.63 1.31 -8.98
C ASN A 49 -3.42 0.51 -10.27
N CYS A 50 -4.38 -0.34 -10.65
CA CYS A 50 -4.19 -1.23 -11.79
C CYS A 50 -4.15 -0.46 -13.12
N TYR A 51 -3.08 -0.61 -13.89
CA TYR A 51 -2.95 0.03 -15.21
C TYR A 51 -4.00 -0.44 -16.22
N SER A 52 -4.55 -1.65 -16.06
CA SER A 52 -5.61 -2.20 -16.90
C SER A 52 -7.01 -1.77 -16.45
N CYS A 53 -7.15 -1.01 -15.35
CA CYS A 53 -8.43 -0.48 -14.92
C CYS A 53 -8.99 0.49 -15.99
N PRO A 54 -10.27 0.35 -16.40
CA PRO A 54 -10.91 1.26 -17.36
C PRO A 54 -10.82 2.73 -16.95
N GLY A 55 -10.95 3.01 -15.66
CA GLY A 55 -10.92 4.37 -15.13
C GLY A 55 -9.53 4.92 -14.81
N ALA A 56 -8.50 4.08 -14.82
CA ALA A 56 -7.16 4.50 -14.35
C ALA A 56 -6.48 5.44 -15.36
N VAL A 57 -6.18 6.65 -14.91
CA VAL A 57 -5.45 7.67 -15.66
C VAL A 57 -3.93 7.60 -15.47
N GLY A 58 -3.44 6.81 -14.51
CA GLY A 58 -2.02 6.58 -14.24
C GLY A 58 -1.71 5.12 -13.98
N SER A 59 -0.43 4.75 -14.04
CA SER A 59 0.04 3.37 -13.94
C SER A 59 0.48 2.97 -12.53
N CYS A 60 0.32 1.68 -12.21
CA CYS A 60 0.86 1.10 -10.98
C CYS A 60 2.39 0.94 -11.10
N PRO A 61 3.19 1.45 -10.15
CA PRO A 61 4.63 1.36 -10.21
C PRO A 61 5.16 -0.08 -10.17
N ILE A 62 4.44 -1.02 -9.53
CA ILE A 62 4.83 -2.45 -9.54
C ILE A 62 4.57 -3.08 -10.89
N GLY A 63 3.45 -2.76 -11.55
CA GLY A 63 3.17 -3.22 -12.90
C GLY A 63 4.18 -2.69 -13.91
N SER A 64 4.48 -1.39 -13.83
CA SER A 64 5.46 -0.72 -14.68
C SER A 64 6.87 -1.25 -14.45
N LEU A 65 7.26 -1.55 -13.19
CA LEU A 65 8.55 -2.14 -12.87
C LEU A 65 8.71 -3.52 -13.52
N GLN A 66 7.69 -4.39 -13.44
CA GLN A 66 7.71 -5.69 -14.08
C GLN A 66 7.78 -5.59 -15.61
N ALA A 67 7.05 -4.63 -16.20
CA ALA A 67 7.08 -4.41 -17.65
C ALA A 67 8.47 -3.97 -18.12
N VAL A 68 9.16 -3.12 -17.38
CA VAL A 68 10.53 -2.67 -17.69
C VAL A 68 11.54 -3.80 -17.52
N LEU A 69 11.45 -4.56 -16.41
CA LEU A 69 12.35 -5.69 -16.16
C LEU A 69 12.17 -6.83 -17.19
N GLY A 70 10.94 -7.01 -17.69
CA GLY A 70 10.63 -8.02 -18.71
C GLY A 70 10.84 -7.56 -20.15
N SER A 71 11.21 -6.32 -20.41
CA SER A 71 11.38 -5.81 -21.76
C SER A 71 12.69 -6.28 -22.39
N ARG A 72 12.60 -6.88 -23.60
CA ARG A 72 13.74 -7.40 -24.37
C ARG A 72 14.76 -6.33 -24.75
N ASN A 73 14.31 -5.10 -24.97
CA ASN A 73 15.16 -4.01 -25.43
C ASN A 73 15.86 -3.25 -24.30
N PHE A 74 15.86 -3.77 -23.08
CA PHE A 74 16.53 -3.23 -21.89
C PHE A 74 16.67 -1.68 -21.86
N LYS A 75 15.69 -0.98 -22.40
CA LYS A 75 15.57 0.45 -22.13
C LYS A 75 15.13 0.58 -20.67
N PHE A 76 16.10 0.34 -19.78
CA PHE A 76 15.89 0.39 -18.35
C PHE A 76 15.41 1.79 -18.00
N SER A 77 14.13 1.91 -17.77
CA SER A 77 13.54 3.18 -17.39
C SER A 77 13.88 3.46 -15.94
N PHE A 78 14.98 4.18 -15.71
CA PHE A 78 15.35 4.70 -14.39
C PHE A 78 14.23 5.52 -13.75
N TYR A 79 13.28 6.03 -14.56
CA TYR A 79 12.11 6.76 -14.10
C TYR A 79 11.35 6.00 -13.00
N ILE A 80 11.05 4.71 -13.20
CA ILE A 80 10.22 3.94 -12.26
C ILE A 80 10.96 3.72 -10.94
N ILE A 81 12.24 3.37 -11.02
CA ILE A 81 13.06 3.19 -9.82
C ILE A 81 13.24 4.52 -9.11
N GLY A 82 13.59 5.59 -9.85
CA GLY A 82 13.71 6.93 -9.30
C GLY A 82 12.42 7.42 -8.65
N PHE A 83 11.27 7.16 -9.28
CA PHE A 83 9.96 7.47 -8.72
C PHE A 83 9.70 6.73 -7.39
N LEU A 84 9.96 5.41 -7.34
CA LEU A 84 9.78 4.61 -6.13
C LEU A 84 10.72 5.06 -5.01
N MET A 85 11.99 5.35 -5.34
CA MET A 85 12.98 5.86 -4.39
C MET A 85 12.61 7.26 -3.88
N MET A 86 12.20 8.16 -4.76
CA MET A 86 11.77 9.51 -4.42
C MET A 86 10.59 9.46 -3.44
N ILE A 87 9.50 8.79 -3.80
CA ILE A 87 8.31 8.68 -2.93
C ILE A 87 8.66 7.97 -1.61
N GLY A 88 9.48 6.92 -1.67
CA GLY A 88 9.96 6.21 -0.49
C GLY A 88 10.76 7.11 0.45
N ALA A 89 11.71 7.88 -0.08
CA ALA A 89 12.57 8.79 0.69
C ALA A 89 11.78 9.96 1.29
N PHE A 90 10.81 10.53 0.55
CA PHE A 90 10.02 11.64 1.08
C PHE A 90 9.01 11.21 2.13
N ILE A 91 8.15 10.24 1.81
CA ILE A 91 6.96 9.94 2.62
C ILE A 91 6.80 8.46 3.00
N GLY A 92 7.66 7.55 2.50
CA GLY A 92 7.63 6.14 2.85
C GLY A 92 6.25 5.48 2.73
N ARG A 93 5.85 4.69 3.70
CA ARG A 93 4.53 4.01 3.72
C ARG A 93 3.32 4.91 4.02
N PHE A 94 3.49 6.21 4.15
CA PHE A 94 2.37 7.16 4.24
C PHE A 94 1.43 6.99 3.04
N VAL A 95 1.97 6.78 1.84
CA VAL A 95 1.21 6.46 0.63
C VAL A 95 0.21 5.33 0.86
N CYS A 96 0.66 4.24 1.48
CA CYS A 96 -0.21 3.09 1.75
C CYS A 96 -1.35 3.44 2.71
N GLY A 97 -1.09 4.38 3.63
CA GLY A 97 -2.08 4.83 4.61
C GLY A 97 -3.13 5.79 4.05
N TRP A 98 -2.75 6.67 3.11
CA TRP A 98 -3.53 7.85 2.73
C TRP A 98 -3.90 7.93 1.25
N LEU A 99 -3.11 7.34 0.35
CA LEU A 99 -3.25 7.54 -1.10
C LEU A 99 -3.60 6.26 -1.87
N CYS A 100 -3.47 5.08 -1.26
CA CYS A 100 -3.65 3.82 -1.97
C CYS A 100 -5.14 3.45 -2.16
N PRO A 101 -5.65 3.34 -3.41
CA PRO A 101 -7.03 2.95 -3.69
C PRO A 101 -7.40 1.57 -3.12
N PHE A 102 -6.53 0.58 -3.29
CA PHE A 102 -6.77 -0.75 -2.74
C PHE A 102 -6.70 -0.78 -1.20
N GLY A 103 -5.91 0.14 -0.60
CA GLY A 103 -5.91 0.37 0.84
C GLY A 103 -7.24 0.92 1.34
N LEU A 104 -7.90 1.81 0.58
CA LEU A 104 -9.24 2.31 0.87
C LEU A 104 -10.27 1.17 0.90
N VAL A 105 -10.27 0.29 -0.10
CA VAL A 105 -11.18 -0.86 -0.15
C VAL A 105 -11.03 -1.73 1.10
N GLN A 106 -9.80 -2.06 1.50
CA GLN A 106 -9.56 -2.87 2.71
C GLN A 106 -10.00 -2.13 3.99
N ASP A 107 -9.82 -0.81 4.07
CA ASP A 107 -10.28 -0.01 5.21
C ASP A 107 -11.82 0.00 5.32
N LEU A 108 -12.53 0.08 4.19
CA LEU A 108 -14.00 0.02 4.15
C LEU A 108 -14.51 -1.37 4.57
N LEU A 109 -13.91 -2.44 4.04
CA LEU A 109 -14.26 -3.81 4.42
C LEU A 109 -14.03 -4.07 5.91
N TYR A 110 -12.94 -3.56 6.47
CA TYR A 110 -12.66 -3.72 7.90
C TYR A 110 -13.66 -2.96 8.79
N LYS A 111 -14.31 -1.90 8.29
CA LYS A 111 -15.32 -1.14 9.04
C LYS A 111 -16.67 -1.85 9.18
N ILE A 112 -16.92 -2.93 8.42
CA ILE A 112 -18.18 -3.69 8.49
C ILE A 112 -18.40 -4.15 9.94
N PRO A 113 -19.53 -3.79 10.58
CA PRO A 113 -19.86 -4.18 11.95
C PRO A 113 -20.28 -5.66 12.04
N GLY A 114 -20.41 -6.18 13.26
CA GLY A 114 -20.96 -7.52 13.51
C GLY A 114 -19.98 -8.67 13.42
N ILE A 115 -18.73 -8.46 12.93
CA ILE A 115 -17.74 -9.53 12.79
C ILE A 115 -16.59 -9.34 13.79
N LYS A 116 -16.24 -10.38 14.54
CA LYS A 116 -15.12 -10.37 15.49
C LYS A 116 -13.79 -10.08 14.78
N LYS A 117 -13.14 -8.97 15.14
CA LYS A 117 -11.89 -8.54 14.53
C LYS A 117 -10.69 -9.25 15.19
N ILE A 118 -9.79 -9.75 14.35
CA ILE A 118 -8.57 -10.43 14.79
C ILE A 118 -7.42 -9.43 14.74
N LYS A 119 -6.90 -9.02 15.90
CA LYS A 119 -5.75 -8.10 16.00
C LYS A 119 -4.42 -8.83 15.93
N LYS A 120 -4.31 -9.97 16.62
CA LYS A 120 -3.08 -10.77 16.64
C LYS A 120 -3.29 -12.05 15.85
N VAL A 121 -2.47 -12.26 14.83
CA VAL A 121 -2.44 -13.49 14.01
C VAL A 121 -1.26 -14.33 14.49
N ILE A 122 -1.47 -15.64 14.56
CA ILE A 122 -0.39 -16.59 14.83
C ILE A 122 0.63 -16.45 13.69
N PHE A 123 1.93 -16.41 14.01
CA PHE A 123 3.03 -16.19 13.05
C PHE A 123 3.01 -14.83 12.31
N ASP A 124 2.36 -13.77 12.89
CA ASP A 124 2.29 -12.44 12.27
C ASP A 124 3.66 -11.92 11.81
N LYS A 125 4.71 -12.10 12.62
CA LYS A 125 6.08 -11.66 12.28
C LYS A 125 6.62 -12.37 11.04
N GLN A 126 6.44 -13.68 10.93
CA GLN A 126 6.93 -14.50 9.82
C GLN A 126 6.17 -14.18 8.52
N LEU A 127 4.84 -14.07 8.60
CA LEU A 127 3.99 -13.72 7.46
C LEU A 127 4.36 -12.35 6.85
N ARG A 128 4.90 -11.42 7.64
CA ARG A 128 5.35 -10.12 7.13
C ARG A 128 6.55 -10.21 6.18
N TYR A 129 7.35 -11.27 6.25
CA TYR A 129 8.46 -11.48 5.32
C TYR A 129 7.97 -11.95 3.95
N LEU A 130 6.76 -12.52 3.85
CA LEU A 130 6.21 -13.03 2.60
C LEU A 130 6.14 -11.95 1.51
N LYS A 131 5.83 -10.70 1.84
CA LYS A 131 5.83 -9.59 0.87
C LYS A 131 7.20 -9.31 0.25
N TYR A 132 8.30 -9.56 0.98
CA TYR A 132 9.66 -9.41 0.46
C TYR A 132 10.03 -10.59 -0.44
N ILE A 133 9.61 -11.79 -0.09
CA ILE A 133 9.76 -12.98 -0.94
C ILE A 133 8.99 -12.77 -2.25
N ILE A 134 7.74 -12.29 -2.17
CA ILE A 134 6.94 -11.97 -3.35
C ILE A 134 7.60 -10.87 -4.19
N LEU A 135 8.17 -9.84 -3.56
CA LEU A 135 8.89 -8.78 -4.26
C LEU A 135 10.09 -9.34 -5.03
N VAL A 136 10.92 -10.15 -4.40
CA VAL A 136 12.12 -10.69 -5.05
C VAL A 136 11.76 -11.71 -6.12
N VAL A 137 10.91 -12.70 -5.80
CA VAL A 137 10.60 -13.80 -6.71
C VAL A 137 9.69 -13.34 -7.86
N PHE A 138 8.51 -12.79 -7.55
CA PHE A 138 7.47 -12.52 -8.55
C PHE A 138 7.60 -11.16 -9.26
N VAL A 139 8.25 -10.18 -8.65
CA VAL A 139 8.40 -8.85 -9.26
C VAL A 139 9.75 -8.68 -9.94
N ILE A 140 10.82 -9.33 -9.43
CA ILE A 140 12.18 -9.18 -9.98
C ILE A 140 12.60 -10.41 -10.76
N ILE A 141 12.72 -11.58 -10.11
CA ILE A 141 13.32 -12.77 -10.72
C ILE A 141 12.48 -13.31 -11.89
N MET A 142 11.19 -13.59 -11.66
CA MET A 142 10.36 -14.23 -12.69
C MET A 142 10.20 -13.38 -13.96
N PRO A 143 10.00 -12.05 -13.93
CA PRO A 143 9.97 -11.26 -15.16
C PRO A 143 11.30 -11.25 -15.93
N LEU A 144 12.44 -11.37 -15.24
CA LEU A 144 13.77 -11.42 -15.85
C LEU A 144 14.09 -12.79 -16.46
N THR A 145 13.64 -13.88 -15.84
CA THR A 145 14.05 -15.25 -16.23
C THR A 145 13.04 -15.95 -17.10
N LEU A 146 11.74 -15.71 -16.90
CA LEU A 146 10.66 -16.39 -17.62
C LEU A 146 10.07 -15.47 -18.68
N THR A 147 10.70 -15.49 -19.86
CA THR A 147 10.25 -14.74 -21.03
C THR A 147 9.29 -15.56 -21.89
N ASN A 148 8.42 -14.88 -22.63
CA ASN A 148 7.53 -15.48 -23.63
C ASN A 148 8.30 -15.82 -24.92
N TYR A 149 7.63 -16.49 -25.89
CA TYR A 149 8.16 -16.75 -27.22
C TYR A 149 8.62 -15.47 -27.94
N ALA A 150 8.04 -14.32 -27.63
CA ALA A 150 8.46 -13.01 -28.14
C ALA A 150 9.69 -12.44 -27.41
N GLY A 151 10.16 -13.09 -26.35
CA GLY A 151 11.28 -12.65 -25.53
C GLY A 151 10.91 -11.59 -24.48
N ASP A 152 9.63 -11.29 -24.28
CA ASP A 152 9.16 -10.37 -23.26
C ASP A 152 8.75 -11.11 -21.97
N GLY A 153 9.14 -10.57 -20.82
CA GLY A 153 8.78 -11.12 -19.52
C GLY A 153 7.33 -10.77 -19.13
N ASN A 154 6.64 -11.75 -18.58
CA ASN A 154 5.28 -11.54 -18.07
C ASN A 154 5.28 -10.81 -16.73
N PRO A 155 4.26 -9.96 -16.45
CA PRO A 155 4.06 -9.37 -15.13
C PRO A 155 3.46 -10.39 -14.15
N TRP A 156 4.27 -11.32 -13.68
CA TRP A 156 3.87 -12.50 -12.90
C TRP A 156 3.10 -12.17 -11.63
N PHE A 157 3.53 -11.16 -10.87
CA PHE A 157 2.79 -10.71 -9.69
C PHE A 157 1.38 -10.23 -10.05
N CYS A 158 1.25 -9.40 -11.11
CA CYS A 158 -0.05 -8.89 -11.56
C CYS A 158 -0.94 -10.03 -12.11
N LYS A 159 -0.32 -11.01 -12.78
CA LYS A 159 -1.01 -12.14 -13.41
C LYS A 159 -1.50 -13.16 -12.37
N LEU A 160 -0.72 -13.46 -11.33
CA LEU A 160 -1.00 -14.57 -10.41
C LEU A 160 -1.54 -14.13 -9.04
N ILE A 161 -1.08 -13.00 -8.47
CA ILE A 161 -1.27 -12.69 -7.05
C ILE A 161 -2.12 -11.43 -6.83
N CYS A 162 -2.04 -10.42 -7.72
CA CYS A 162 -2.62 -9.11 -7.46
C CYS A 162 -4.15 -9.08 -7.48
N PRO A 163 -4.84 -8.92 -6.32
CA PRO A 163 -6.30 -8.83 -6.25
C PRO A 163 -6.82 -7.47 -6.73
N SER A 164 -5.99 -6.42 -6.67
CA SER A 164 -6.35 -5.08 -7.16
C SER A 164 -6.63 -5.10 -8.66
N GLY A 165 -5.83 -5.84 -9.44
CA GLY A 165 -6.07 -6.01 -10.87
C GLY A 165 -7.37 -6.74 -11.18
N THR A 166 -7.73 -7.73 -10.38
CA THR A 166 -8.99 -8.46 -10.54
C THR A 166 -10.19 -7.57 -10.19
N LEU A 167 -10.11 -6.83 -9.09
CA LEU A 167 -11.20 -5.97 -8.61
C LEU A 167 -11.45 -4.78 -9.54
N PHE A 168 -10.40 -4.02 -9.88
CA PHE A 168 -10.55 -2.75 -10.62
C PHE A 168 -10.53 -2.92 -12.14
N ALA A 169 -9.97 -4.00 -12.66
CA ALA A 169 -9.87 -4.25 -14.09
C ALA A 169 -10.61 -5.52 -14.53
N GLY A 170 -10.28 -6.68 -13.95
CA GLY A 170 -10.79 -7.97 -14.40
C GLY A 170 -12.31 -8.06 -14.37
N ILE A 171 -12.91 -7.81 -13.22
CA ILE A 171 -14.37 -7.87 -13.05
C ILE A 171 -15.09 -6.84 -13.92
N PRO A 172 -14.76 -5.53 -13.92
CA PRO A 172 -15.42 -4.56 -14.77
C PRO A 172 -15.31 -4.89 -16.27
N LEU A 173 -14.11 -5.24 -16.76
CA LEU A 173 -13.91 -5.53 -18.18
C LEU A 173 -14.67 -6.78 -18.64
N VAL A 174 -14.66 -7.83 -17.84
CA VAL A 174 -15.38 -9.09 -18.15
C VAL A 174 -16.91 -8.88 -18.08
N SER A 175 -17.41 -8.08 -17.14
CA SER A 175 -18.84 -7.81 -17.04
C SER A 175 -19.36 -7.02 -18.24
N MET A 176 -18.54 -6.12 -18.80
CA MET A 176 -18.94 -5.21 -19.89
C MET A 176 -18.69 -5.77 -21.29
N ASN A 177 -17.73 -6.67 -21.45
CA ASN A 177 -17.37 -7.21 -22.76
C ASN A 177 -17.75 -8.69 -22.90
N SER A 178 -18.74 -8.98 -23.75
CA SER A 178 -19.19 -10.35 -24.04
C SER A 178 -18.10 -11.22 -24.66
N SER A 179 -17.24 -10.63 -25.49
CA SER A 179 -16.10 -11.31 -26.09
C SER A 179 -15.11 -11.80 -25.03
N LEU A 180 -14.76 -10.98 -24.03
CA LEU A 180 -13.88 -11.36 -22.94
C LEU A 180 -14.49 -12.46 -22.05
N ARG A 181 -15.81 -12.43 -21.87
CA ARG A 181 -16.54 -13.43 -21.07
C ARG A 181 -16.43 -14.83 -21.69
N ARG A 182 -16.35 -14.96 -23.00
CA ARG A 182 -16.20 -16.26 -23.70
C ARG A 182 -14.80 -16.85 -23.55
N ILE A 183 -13.79 -16.03 -23.27
CA ILE A 183 -12.39 -16.44 -23.20
C ILE A 183 -11.93 -16.63 -21.73
N ILE A 184 -12.84 -16.61 -20.78
CA ILE A 184 -12.52 -16.82 -19.36
C ILE A 184 -11.93 -18.22 -19.18
N GLY A 185 -10.66 -18.28 -18.77
CA GLY A 185 -9.94 -19.50 -18.44
C GLY A 185 -9.70 -19.70 -16.95
N PRO A 186 -9.05 -20.81 -16.56
CA PRO A 186 -8.80 -21.16 -15.14
C PRO A 186 -7.99 -20.11 -14.39
N LEU A 187 -7.15 -19.32 -15.09
CA LEU A 187 -6.40 -18.22 -14.49
C LEU A 187 -7.31 -17.14 -13.90
N PHE A 188 -8.42 -16.80 -14.56
CA PHE A 188 -9.37 -15.82 -14.04
C PHE A 188 -10.06 -16.34 -12.78
N THR A 189 -10.47 -17.60 -12.76
CA THR A 189 -11.07 -18.26 -11.58
C THR A 189 -10.11 -18.24 -10.40
N TRP A 190 -8.82 -18.55 -10.63
CA TRP A 190 -7.77 -18.44 -9.62
C TRP A 190 -7.65 -17.03 -9.04
N LYS A 191 -7.66 -16.00 -9.89
CA LYS A 191 -7.58 -14.59 -9.49
C LYS A 191 -8.82 -14.15 -8.70
N VAL A 192 -10.00 -14.62 -9.07
CA VAL A 192 -11.24 -14.38 -8.31
C VAL A 192 -11.15 -15.04 -6.94
N PHE A 193 -10.63 -16.27 -6.84
CA PHE A 193 -10.41 -16.94 -5.56
C PHE A 193 -9.49 -16.13 -4.63
N ILE A 194 -8.38 -15.59 -5.15
CA ILE A 194 -7.47 -14.72 -4.38
C ILE A 194 -8.19 -13.44 -3.93
N LEU A 195 -8.98 -12.82 -4.80
CA LEU A 195 -9.74 -11.64 -4.46
C LEU A 195 -10.75 -11.92 -3.34
N VAL A 196 -11.54 -12.97 -3.47
CA VAL A 196 -12.54 -13.37 -2.46
C VAL A 196 -11.86 -13.67 -1.12
N SER A 197 -10.75 -14.42 -1.14
CA SER A 197 -9.95 -14.70 0.06
C SER A 197 -9.44 -13.41 0.71
N THR A 198 -8.95 -12.45 -0.10
CA THR A 198 -8.49 -11.15 0.39
C THR A 198 -9.62 -10.33 0.99
N VAL A 199 -10.82 -10.35 0.39
CA VAL A 199 -12.01 -9.66 0.91
C VAL A 199 -12.42 -10.25 2.26
N ILE A 200 -12.56 -11.59 2.37
CA ILE A 200 -12.92 -12.28 3.61
C ILE A 200 -11.90 -11.97 4.71
N LEU A 201 -10.61 -12.05 4.40
CA LEU A 201 -9.55 -11.72 5.35
C LEU A 201 -9.59 -10.24 5.76
N SER A 202 -9.90 -9.32 4.84
CA SER A 202 -9.96 -7.88 5.11
C SER A 202 -11.10 -7.50 6.05
N ILE A 203 -12.17 -8.28 6.10
CA ILE A 203 -13.25 -8.09 7.06
C ILE A 203 -12.79 -8.45 8.48
N LYS A 204 -11.94 -9.47 8.65
CA LYS A 204 -11.49 -9.97 9.96
C LYS A 204 -10.18 -9.32 10.42
N ILE A 205 -9.23 -9.09 9.51
CA ILE A 205 -7.87 -8.59 9.77
C ILE A 205 -7.69 -7.24 9.09
N TYR A 206 -7.07 -6.30 9.79
CA TYR A 206 -6.81 -4.98 9.22
C TYR A 206 -5.73 -5.06 8.13
N ARG A 207 -6.11 -4.71 6.89
CA ARG A 207 -5.25 -4.66 5.70
C ARG A 207 -4.35 -5.88 5.48
N PRO A 208 -4.88 -7.10 5.41
CA PRO A 208 -4.08 -8.32 5.33
C PRO A 208 -3.20 -8.36 4.07
N PHE A 209 -3.72 -7.94 2.92
CA PHE A 209 -2.94 -7.90 1.68
C PHE A 209 -1.78 -6.91 1.78
N CYS A 210 -2.02 -5.68 2.25
CA CYS A 210 -0.96 -4.67 2.42
C CYS A 210 0.08 -5.07 3.45
N LYS A 211 -0.29 -5.88 4.44
CA LYS A 211 0.55 -6.31 5.53
C LYS A 211 1.47 -7.47 5.14
N TYR A 212 0.94 -8.45 4.38
CA TYR A 212 1.62 -9.72 4.13
C TYR A 212 2.04 -9.96 2.67
N LEU A 213 1.29 -9.45 1.68
CA LEU A 213 1.44 -9.85 0.28
C LEU A 213 1.90 -8.70 -0.64
N CYS A 214 1.66 -7.43 -0.27
CA CYS A 214 1.89 -6.31 -1.17
C CYS A 214 3.37 -5.96 -1.32
N PRO A 215 4.00 -6.14 -2.50
CA PRO A 215 5.41 -5.81 -2.72
C PRO A 215 5.67 -4.30 -2.64
N LEU A 216 4.72 -3.46 -3.08
CA LEU A 216 4.83 -2.00 -2.96
C LEU A 216 4.93 -1.57 -1.49
N GLY A 217 4.13 -2.22 -0.60
CA GLY A 217 4.23 -2.03 0.84
C GLY A 217 5.57 -2.50 1.41
N GLY A 218 6.20 -3.50 0.79
CA GLY A 218 7.56 -3.93 1.11
C GLY A 218 8.58 -2.85 0.77
N ILE A 219 8.58 -2.36 -0.49
CA ILE A 219 9.50 -1.31 -0.95
C ILE A 219 9.41 -0.07 -0.07
N TYR A 220 8.23 0.53 0.08
CA TYR A 220 8.06 1.72 0.92
C TYR A 220 8.36 1.48 2.40
N GLY A 221 8.19 0.23 2.87
CA GLY A 221 8.54 -0.17 4.22
C GLY A 221 10.03 -0.04 4.52
N LEU A 222 10.89 -0.39 3.56
CA LEU A 222 12.35 -0.24 3.70
C LEU A 222 12.77 1.22 3.91
N PHE A 223 12.06 2.16 3.28
CA PHE A 223 12.35 3.58 3.41
C PHE A 223 11.78 4.24 4.69
N ASN A 224 10.91 3.56 5.45
CA ASN A 224 10.26 4.20 6.60
C ASN A 224 11.23 4.78 7.64
N ASN A 225 12.36 4.15 7.88
CA ASN A 225 13.37 4.66 8.82
C ASN A 225 14.13 5.87 8.28
N TYR A 226 14.28 5.97 6.96
CA TYR A 226 15.11 6.98 6.29
C TYR A 226 14.29 8.12 5.70
N SER A 227 12.96 7.97 5.59
CA SER A 227 12.11 8.98 4.97
C SER A 227 12.06 10.29 5.75
N LEU A 228 11.89 11.41 5.03
CA LEU A 228 11.81 12.75 5.61
C LEU A 228 10.60 12.91 6.55
N TYR A 229 9.45 12.36 6.17
CA TYR A 229 8.26 12.34 7.02
C TYR A 229 8.35 11.18 8.01
N LYS A 230 8.70 11.46 9.26
CA LYS A 230 8.86 10.47 10.34
C LYS A 230 7.96 10.78 11.52
N TYR A 231 7.74 9.76 12.36
CA TYR A 231 7.22 9.94 13.72
C TYR A 231 8.38 10.01 14.70
N GLU A 232 8.28 10.94 15.62
CA GLU A 232 9.24 11.15 16.70
C GLU A 232 8.54 10.96 18.04
N VAL A 233 9.23 10.30 18.97
CA VAL A 233 8.73 10.05 20.33
C VAL A 233 9.59 10.85 21.29
N ASP A 234 8.94 11.73 22.04
CA ASP A 234 9.53 12.42 23.17
C ASP A 234 9.51 11.46 24.37
N TYR A 235 10.67 10.90 24.67
CA TYR A 235 10.81 9.91 25.75
C TYR A 235 10.66 10.50 27.15
N ASP A 236 10.86 11.81 27.32
CA ASP A 236 10.67 12.50 28.61
C ASP A 236 9.18 12.60 28.96
N LYS A 237 8.33 12.79 27.94
CA LYS A 237 6.88 12.81 28.10
C LYS A 237 6.24 11.43 28.03
N CYS A 238 6.95 10.43 27.51
CA CYS A 238 6.39 9.10 27.27
C CYS A 238 6.38 8.24 28.53
N THR A 239 5.21 7.99 29.08
CA THR A 239 5.00 7.12 30.25
C THR A 239 5.01 5.62 29.94
N LYS A 240 5.33 5.22 28.71
CA LYS A 240 5.35 3.81 28.23
C LYS A 240 4.05 3.04 28.49
N CYS A 241 2.90 3.72 28.60
CA CYS A 241 1.59 3.13 28.97
C CYS A 241 1.02 2.14 27.94
N GLY A 242 1.61 2.00 26.75
CA GLY A 242 1.21 1.04 25.71
C GLY A 242 -0.10 1.35 24.97
N LEU A 243 -0.79 2.46 25.23
CA LEU A 243 -2.05 2.81 24.57
C LEU A 243 -1.89 2.97 23.05
N CYS A 244 -0.77 3.51 22.59
CA CYS A 244 -0.45 3.65 21.17
C CYS A 244 -0.32 2.30 20.47
N GLU A 245 0.24 1.28 21.13
CA GLU A 245 0.34 -0.09 20.62
C GLU A 245 -1.03 -0.77 20.59
N LYS A 246 -1.81 -0.69 21.66
CA LYS A 246 -3.18 -1.25 21.73
C LYS A 246 -4.10 -0.67 20.67
N LYS A 247 -3.92 0.62 20.29
CA LYS A 247 -4.72 1.31 19.29
C LYS A 247 -4.22 1.06 17.85
N CYS A 248 -3.02 0.53 17.68
CA CYS A 248 -2.43 0.31 16.37
C CYS A 248 -3.00 -0.93 15.69
N ASP A 249 -3.74 -0.75 14.59
CA ASP A 249 -4.30 -1.86 13.82
C ASP A 249 -3.22 -2.63 13.03
N MET A 250 -2.05 -2.01 12.79
CA MET A 250 -0.90 -2.64 12.14
C MET A 250 0.00 -3.42 13.11
N ASN A 251 -0.34 -3.46 14.40
CA ASN A 251 0.44 -4.11 15.48
C ASN A 251 1.89 -3.59 15.54
N VAL A 252 2.06 -2.28 15.54
CA VAL A 252 3.34 -1.61 15.73
C VAL A 252 3.38 -0.96 17.11
N ALA A 253 4.42 -1.25 17.88
CA ALA A 253 4.69 -0.59 19.15
C ALA A 253 5.33 0.80 18.89
N ALA A 254 4.49 1.80 18.60
CA ALA A 254 4.96 3.13 18.17
C ALA A 254 5.88 3.82 19.19
N TYR A 255 5.79 3.48 20.48
CA TYR A 255 6.67 4.04 21.51
C TYR A 255 8.07 3.41 21.53
N LYS A 256 8.25 2.20 20.95
CA LYS A 256 9.54 1.53 20.81
C LYS A 256 10.14 1.75 19.42
N THR A 257 9.32 1.53 18.38
CA THR A 257 9.74 1.58 16.97
C THR A 257 8.77 2.43 16.16
N PRO A 258 8.80 3.79 16.29
CA PRO A 258 7.82 4.68 15.66
C PRO A 258 7.85 4.60 14.12
N ASN A 259 9.02 4.34 13.54
CA ASN A 259 9.24 4.27 12.09
C ASN A 259 9.42 2.84 11.57
N SER A 260 8.86 1.85 12.27
CA SER A 260 8.85 0.46 11.81
C SER A 260 8.42 0.36 10.34
N ALA A 261 9.02 -0.59 9.61
CA ALA A 261 8.65 -0.91 8.23
C ALA A 261 7.16 -1.23 8.06
N GLU A 262 6.43 -1.56 9.12
CA GLU A 262 5.00 -1.84 9.09
C GLU A 262 4.11 -0.60 9.35
N CYS A 263 4.69 0.52 9.79
CA CYS A 263 3.93 1.72 10.09
C CYS A 263 3.44 2.42 8.81
N ILE A 264 2.12 2.51 8.62
CA ILE A 264 1.48 3.22 7.51
C ILE A 264 1.18 4.69 7.81
N ARG A 265 1.68 5.20 8.93
CA ARG A 265 1.56 6.61 9.35
C ARG A 265 0.14 7.16 9.36
N CYS A 266 -0.80 6.33 9.87
CA CYS A 266 -2.22 6.67 9.91
C CYS A 266 -2.62 7.70 10.99
N GLY A 267 -1.72 8.05 11.92
CA GLY A 267 -1.95 9.06 12.97
C GLY A 267 -2.64 8.56 14.23
N LYS A 268 -3.21 7.35 14.27
CA LYS A 268 -3.98 6.85 15.42
C LYS A 268 -3.19 6.81 16.74
N CYS A 269 -1.87 6.56 16.69
CA CYS A 269 -1.02 6.56 17.87
C CYS A 269 -0.80 7.97 18.45
N ILE A 270 -0.76 8.99 17.59
CA ILE A 270 -0.66 10.40 17.99
C ILE A 270 -1.95 10.83 18.70
N GLU A 271 -3.11 10.45 18.13
CA GLU A 271 -4.42 10.83 18.66
C GLU A 271 -4.73 10.22 20.03
N VAL A 272 -4.25 9.00 20.29
CA VAL A 272 -4.54 8.28 21.54
C VAL A 272 -3.56 8.61 22.65
N CYS A 273 -2.46 9.29 22.36
CA CYS A 273 -1.42 9.59 23.35
C CYS A 273 -1.87 10.71 24.31
N PRO A 274 -2.13 10.41 25.60
CA PRO A 274 -2.62 11.43 26.55
C PRO A 274 -1.57 12.50 26.85
N LYS A 275 -0.29 12.12 26.79
CA LYS A 275 0.84 13.03 27.04
C LYS A 275 1.36 13.74 25.79
N LYS A 276 0.72 13.49 24.60
CA LYS A 276 1.15 14.04 23.30
C LYS A 276 2.64 13.82 23.03
N ALA A 277 3.17 12.68 23.48
CA ALA A 277 4.58 12.33 23.35
C ALA A 277 4.98 11.88 21.92
N ILE A 278 4.03 11.67 21.00
CA ILE A 278 4.29 11.28 19.63
C ILE A 278 3.95 12.44 18.71
N SER A 279 4.92 12.88 17.93
CA SER A 279 4.78 13.97 16.95
C SER A 279 5.26 13.54 15.58
N THR A 280 5.12 14.40 14.58
CA THR A 280 5.67 14.23 13.25
C THR A 280 6.81 15.22 13.02
N THR A 281 7.77 14.90 12.18
CA THR A 281 8.91 15.78 11.83
C THR A 281 8.46 17.20 11.41
N PHE A 282 7.29 17.33 10.77
CA PHE A 282 6.75 18.62 10.34
C PHE A 282 5.82 19.30 11.36
N SER A 283 5.42 18.60 12.42
CA SER A 283 4.70 19.23 13.51
C SER A 283 5.71 19.90 14.42
N LYS A 284 5.67 21.23 14.52
CA LYS A 284 6.42 22.01 15.51
C LYS A 284 5.92 21.67 16.92
N SER A 285 6.22 20.48 17.42
CA SER A 285 6.32 20.26 18.85
C SER A 285 7.59 20.99 19.28
N GLN A 286 7.46 21.92 20.24
CA GLN A 286 8.58 22.60 20.86
C GLN A 286 9.69 21.59 21.11
N LYS A 287 10.82 21.77 20.41
CA LYS A 287 12.03 20.97 20.66
C LYS A 287 12.40 21.23 22.12
N PRO A 288 12.52 20.22 22.96
CA PRO A 288 13.35 20.39 24.15
C PRO A 288 14.76 20.61 23.65
N ASN A 289 15.44 21.62 24.14
CA ASN A 289 16.88 21.83 23.97
C ASN A 289 17.61 20.58 24.48
N CYS A 290 17.93 19.66 23.60
CA CYS A 290 18.94 18.65 23.88
C CYS A 290 20.29 19.33 23.73
N ASN A 291 20.82 19.85 24.83
CA ASN A 291 22.27 20.04 24.96
C ASN A 291 22.95 18.69 24.73
N SER A 292 23.90 18.73 23.82
CA SER A 292 24.90 17.72 23.46
C SER A 292 25.21 16.72 24.57
N ASN A 293 24.61 15.53 24.56
CA ASN A 293 25.17 14.27 25.11
C ASN A 293 24.11 13.15 25.03
N CYS A 294 23.72 12.77 23.81
CA CYS A 294 23.06 11.49 23.57
C CYS A 294 23.97 10.65 22.69
N ILE A 295 24.90 9.97 23.34
CA ILE A 295 25.68 8.88 22.74
C ILE A 295 24.70 7.77 22.38
N TYR A 296 24.62 7.46 21.09
CA TYR A 296 23.94 6.27 20.57
C TYR A 296 24.67 5.02 21.10
N SER A 297 24.09 4.31 22.06
CA SER A 297 24.44 2.93 22.31
C SER A 297 23.72 2.05 21.30
N LEU A 298 24.44 1.60 20.31
CA LEU A 298 24.14 0.43 19.49
C LEU A 298 24.30 -0.80 20.40
N ASN A 299 23.18 -1.47 20.70
CA ASN A 299 23.11 -2.91 21.00
C ASN A 299 21.77 -3.44 20.51
#